data_fe313e7a26314a0f63b384c7718de5c8
#
_entry.id   fe313e7a26314a0f63b384c7718de5c8
#
_cell.length_a   1.000
_cell.length_b   1.000
_cell.length_c   1.000
_cell.angle_alpha   90.00
_cell.angle_beta   90.00
_cell.angle_gamma   90.00
#
_symmetry.space_group_name_H-M   'P 1'
#
loop_
_entity.id
_entity.type
_entity.pdbx_description
1 polymer ?
#
loop_
_entity_poly.entity_id
_entity_poly.type
_entity_poly.pdbx_seq_one_letter_code
_entity_poly.pdbx_strand_id
1 'polypeptide(L)'
;LSSSSAASDVYKRQVLIGILGNLLVANLPALSLWPLVWSILFSSCLLIGFAGPPLFSLVMISPVRLIRKELGSVNIKVLWVALFGLTTCLVLIALAAQDWKLASWVAASFGSAIVVFAVVSWSCLSLLNIVFTKWSSQSFALRFALTVQARRSGFAVMQITALGIALMALLLILLLRQDLLATWQGNIPVDAPNRFMINVQEDQKPSITRSLLDAGVAKPSFSPMVRARLVEVNGKSIGPNDYMDENARRLVDREFNLSYTERLPEGNRITSGKWLEGSTPQVSLEVGIAKTLKLKLGDQITFELAGEKVTAPITSLRKLDWSSMKVNFFVIMPPAMLAEMPQSWITSYYQGTAIEGLDYQLAQTYPNLTIVDVGTSLKQIQDVLDRLSSVLGLLFAFTIAAAILVLVAAIAATQDERFRSAALLKAVGASRYLLGKIASAELLIIGVLAGTLAGLAAGIAAWALGRFVLEIEFNAFAQSLAMGIGFGITACLLAGYRFQRRIQTATAMECLRET
;
A
#
# COMPACT_ATOMS: atom_id res chain seq x y z
N LEU A 1 -2.16 27.48 21.68
CA LEU A 1 -2.28 26.37 20.72
C LEU A 1 -1.10 26.29 19.73
N SER A 2 -0.43 27.40 19.41
CA SER A 2 0.70 27.44 18.46
C SER A 2 1.99 26.85 19.03
N SER A 3 2.26 26.99 20.32
CA SER A 3 3.48 26.47 20.96
C SER A 3 3.48 24.92 21.10
N SER A 4 2.30 24.32 21.25
CA SER A 4 2.15 22.86 21.32
C SER A 4 2.41 22.17 19.98
N SER A 5 2.00 22.78 18.87
CA SER A 5 2.23 22.26 17.52
C SER A 5 3.70 22.34 17.12
N ALA A 6 4.38 23.45 17.40
CA ALA A 6 5.80 23.61 17.11
C ALA A 6 6.68 22.63 17.95
N ALA A 7 6.37 22.45 19.22
CA ALA A 7 7.04 21.46 20.06
C ALA A 7 6.84 20.02 19.54
N SER A 8 5.62 19.68 19.11
CA SER A 8 5.32 18.39 18.50
C SER A 8 6.14 18.14 17.23
N ASP A 9 6.31 19.13 16.37
CA ASP A 9 7.06 18.99 15.12
C ASP A 9 8.58 18.89 15.35
N VAL A 10 9.11 19.58 16.37
CA VAL A 10 10.51 19.41 16.79
C VAL A 10 10.75 18.00 17.34
N TYR A 11 9.85 17.48 18.18
CA TYR A 11 9.94 16.11 18.70
C TYR A 11 9.86 15.06 17.59
N LYS A 12 8.92 15.20 16.65
CA LYS A 12 8.79 14.31 15.49
C LYS A 12 10.07 14.25 14.67
N ARG A 13 10.66 15.43 14.42
CA ARG A 13 11.93 15.53 13.70
C ARG A 13 13.07 14.90 14.48
N GLN A 14 13.12 15.09 15.79
CA GLN A 14 14.20 14.55 16.64
C GLN A 14 14.13 13.02 16.70
N VAL A 15 12.93 12.43 16.73
CA VAL A 15 12.71 10.99 16.62
C VAL A 15 13.06 10.49 15.21
N LEU A 16 12.67 11.20 14.16
CA LEU A 16 13.04 10.89 12.77
C LEU A 16 14.55 10.98 12.55
N ILE A 17 15.22 12.00 13.10
CA ILE A 17 16.68 12.14 13.04
C ILE A 17 17.36 11.03 13.85
N GLY A 18 16.82 10.63 15.01
CA GLY A 18 17.34 9.52 15.79
C GLY A 18 17.25 8.18 15.03
N ILE A 19 16.20 7.98 14.25
CA ILE A 19 16.00 6.77 13.44
C ILE A 19 16.85 6.81 12.16
N LEU A 20 16.94 7.98 11.50
CA LEU A 20 17.66 8.17 10.23
C LEU A 20 19.13 8.58 10.41
N GLY A 21 19.51 9.10 11.58
CA GLY A 21 20.85 9.68 11.83
C GLY A 21 22.02 8.72 11.60
N ASN A 22 21.78 7.42 11.76
CA ASN A 22 22.78 6.39 11.45
C ASN A 22 22.81 5.95 9.98
N LEU A 23 21.87 6.42 9.15
CA LEU A 23 21.82 6.13 7.71
C LEU A 23 22.50 7.20 6.85
N LEU A 24 22.51 8.43 7.34
CA LEU A 24 23.02 9.56 6.60
C LEU A 24 24.40 9.95 7.16
N VAL A 25 25.44 9.43 6.52
CA VAL A 25 26.83 9.88 6.73
C VAL A 25 27.03 11.32 6.20
N ALA A 26 26.05 11.85 5.46
CA ALA A 26 26.09 13.19 4.90
C ALA A 26 25.44 14.21 5.85
N ASN A 27 25.99 15.42 5.88
CA ASN A 27 25.47 16.56 6.62
C ASN A 27 23.96 16.73 6.39
N LEU A 28 23.16 16.55 7.43
CA LEU A 28 21.73 16.83 7.37
C LEU A 28 21.51 18.29 6.97
N PRO A 29 20.65 18.60 6.00
CA PRO A 29 20.36 19.95 5.61
C PRO A 29 19.80 20.74 6.80
N ALA A 30 20.17 22.02 6.90
CA ALA A 30 19.71 22.91 7.95
C ALA A 30 18.19 22.89 8.07
N LEU A 31 17.68 23.14 9.29
CA LEU A 31 16.25 23.21 9.59
C LEU A 31 15.57 24.21 8.66
N SER A 32 14.80 23.74 7.70
CA SER A 32 13.94 24.59 6.89
C SER A 32 12.63 24.88 7.65
N LEU A 33 12.29 26.14 7.83
CA LEU A 33 10.99 26.57 8.37
C LEU A 33 9.88 26.50 7.31
N TRP A 34 10.22 26.24 6.07
CA TRP A 34 9.31 26.23 4.93
C TRP A 34 8.15 25.22 5.07
N PRO A 35 8.40 23.95 5.48
CA PRO A 35 7.31 23.00 5.73
C PRO A 35 6.33 23.47 6.83
N LEU A 36 6.83 24.17 7.84
CA LEU A 36 6.00 24.68 8.93
C LEU A 36 5.10 25.84 8.42
N VAL A 37 5.64 26.74 7.61
CA VAL A 37 4.86 27.80 6.96
C VAL A 37 3.78 27.20 6.08
N TRP A 38 4.11 26.21 5.25
CA TRP A 38 3.14 25.52 4.42
C TRP A 38 2.06 24.83 5.25
N SER A 39 2.41 24.11 6.33
CA SER A 39 1.45 23.44 7.22
C SER A 39 0.45 24.43 7.83
N ILE A 40 0.92 25.57 8.31
CA ILE A 40 0.07 26.63 8.88
C ILE A 40 -0.84 27.21 7.80
N LEU A 41 -0.29 27.49 6.62
CA LEU A 41 -1.05 28.05 5.50
C LEU A 41 -2.15 27.09 5.04
N PHE A 42 -1.83 25.80 4.85
CA PHE A 42 -2.81 24.77 4.52
C PHE A 42 -3.91 24.64 5.57
N SER A 43 -3.52 24.53 6.85
CA SER A 43 -4.48 24.42 7.95
C SER A 43 -5.39 25.64 8.05
N SER A 44 -4.83 26.84 7.88
CA SER A 44 -5.60 28.10 7.88
C SER A 44 -6.55 28.20 6.69
N CYS A 45 -6.10 27.83 5.49
CA CYS A 45 -6.95 27.80 4.29
C CYS A 45 -8.12 26.80 4.45
N LEU A 46 -7.85 25.60 4.97
CA LEU A 46 -8.90 24.61 5.24
C LEU A 46 -9.89 25.13 6.30
N LEU A 47 -9.38 25.72 7.38
CA LEU A 47 -10.22 26.29 8.42
C LEU A 47 -11.14 27.41 7.87
N ILE A 48 -10.58 28.32 7.09
CA ILE A 48 -11.34 29.42 6.44
C ILE A 48 -12.32 28.85 5.41
N GLY A 49 -11.90 27.84 4.62
CA GLY A 49 -12.74 27.19 3.61
C GLY A 49 -13.99 26.52 4.19
N PHE A 50 -13.85 25.82 5.30
CA PHE A 50 -14.96 25.08 5.91
C PHE A 50 -15.70 25.86 6.99
N ALA A 51 -15.00 26.62 7.84
CA ALA A 51 -15.60 27.38 8.93
C ALA A 51 -15.98 28.80 8.54
N GLY A 52 -15.35 29.38 7.52
CA GLY A 52 -15.60 30.74 7.06
C GLY A 52 -17.08 31.03 6.71
N PRO A 53 -17.71 30.25 5.80
CA PRO A 53 -19.08 30.49 5.41
C PRO A 53 -20.10 30.42 6.56
N PRO A 54 -20.07 29.40 7.47
CA PRO A 54 -20.93 29.42 8.66
C PRO A 54 -20.69 30.60 9.59
N LEU A 55 -19.41 30.93 9.86
CA LEU A 55 -19.06 32.04 10.72
C LEU A 55 -19.52 33.40 10.14
N PHE A 56 -19.33 33.59 8.83
CA PHE A 56 -19.78 34.79 8.15
C PHE A 56 -21.29 34.95 8.23
N SER A 57 -22.02 33.85 8.18
CA SER A 57 -23.48 33.89 8.33
C SER A 57 -23.92 34.30 9.74
N LEU A 58 -23.16 33.90 10.77
CA LEU A 58 -23.44 34.32 12.16
C LEU A 58 -23.23 35.83 12.37
N VAL A 59 -22.23 36.42 11.72
CA VAL A 59 -21.98 37.88 11.77
C VAL A 59 -23.12 38.68 11.13
N MET A 60 -23.82 38.13 10.17
CA MET A 60 -24.95 38.75 9.47
C MET A 60 -26.28 38.69 10.27
N ILE A 61 -26.32 37.98 11.40
CA ILE A 61 -27.53 37.88 12.23
C ILE A 61 -27.68 39.17 13.05
N SER A 62 -28.77 39.87 12.81
CA SER A 62 -29.13 41.09 13.59
C SER A 62 -29.31 40.74 15.09
N PRO A 63 -28.72 41.52 16.02
CA PRO A 63 -28.88 41.32 17.47
C PRO A 63 -30.34 41.26 17.94
N VAL A 64 -31.25 41.95 17.26
CA VAL A 64 -32.68 41.93 17.56
C VAL A 64 -33.34 40.57 17.36
N ARG A 65 -32.87 39.78 16.39
CA ARG A 65 -33.34 38.40 16.17
C ARG A 65 -32.88 37.42 17.27
N LEU A 66 -31.73 37.70 17.89
CA LEU A 66 -31.24 36.90 19.02
C LEU A 66 -32.12 37.10 20.26
N ILE A 67 -32.59 38.34 20.51
CA ILE A 67 -33.43 38.67 21.66
C ILE A 67 -34.84 38.10 21.52
N ARG A 68 -35.39 38.04 20.30
CA ARG A 68 -36.73 37.47 20.04
C ARG A 68 -36.83 35.97 20.01
N LYS A 69 -35.72 35.22 20.17
CA LYS A 69 -35.64 33.75 19.98
C LYS A 69 -36.24 33.24 18.65
N GLU A 70 -36.51 34.13 17.71
CA GLU A 70 -36.89 33.79 16.34
C GLU A 70 -35.59 33.47 15.56
N LEU A 71 -34.93 32.39 15.92
CA LEU A 71 -33.91 31.76 15.12
C LEU A 71 -34.59 31.14 13.91
N GLY A 72 -35.06 31.97 13.01
CA GLY A 72 -35.39 31.54 11.66
C GLY A 72 -34.16 30.87 11.09
N SER A 73 -34.30 29.64 10.62
CA SER A 73 -33.24 28.85 10.00
C SER A 73 -32.44 29.75 9.07
N VAL A 74 -31.19 30.02 9.45
CA VAL A 74 -30.22 30.65 8.55
C VAL A 74 -30.03 29.67 7.42
N ASN A 75 -30.77 29.84 6.33
CA ASN A 75 -30.74 29.02 5.13
C ASN A 75 -29.47 29.34 4.33
N ILE A 76 -28.31 29.18 4.95
CA ILE A 76 -27.11 28.95 4.17
C ILE A 76 -27.31 27.55 3.58
N LYS A 77 -27.53 27.53 2.28
CA LYS A 77 -27.66 26.27 1.57
C LYS A 77 -26.37 25.51 1.89
N VAL A 78 -26.46 24.43 2.68
CA VAL A 78 -25.36 23.54 3.08
C VAL A 78 -24.49 23.17 1.87
N LEU A 79 -25.11 23.16 0.71
CA LEU A 79 -24.48 22.96 -0.59
C LEU A 79 -23.40 24.01 -0.91
N TRP A 80 -23.61 25.30 -0.60
CA TRP A 80 -22.61 26.34 -0.87
C TRP A 80 -21.40 26.24 0.05
N VAL A 81 -21.62 25.89 1.32
CA VAL A 81 -20.51 25.62 2.26
C VAL A 81 -19.70 24.41 1.82
N ALA A 82 -20.38 23.34 1.42
CA ALA A 82 -19.73 22.14 0.92
C ALA A 82 -18.94 22.41 -0.37
N LEU A 83 -19.51 23.16 -1.32
CA LEU A 83 -18.84 23.54 -2.56
C LEU A 83 -17.60 24.41 -2.30
N PHE A 84 -17.70 25.40 -1.42
CA PHE A 84 -16.58 26.27 -1.09
C PHE A 84 -15.46 25.50 -0.37
N GLY A 85 -15.81 24.66 0.59
CA GLY A 85 -14.83 23.78 1.25
C GLY A 85 -14.17 22.79 0.29
N LEU A 86 -14.96 22.19 -0.60
CA LEU A 86 -14.45 21.27 -1.62
C LEU A 86 -13.49 21.97 -2.60
N THR A 87 -13.87 23.15 -3.11
CA THR A 87 -12.99 23.92 -4.02
C THR A 87 -11.70 24.33 -3.35
N THR A 88 -11.75 24.74 -2.08
CA THR A 88 -10.54 25.04 -1.29
C THR A 88 -9.65 23.81 -1.17
N CYS A 89 -10.23 22.66 -0.86
CA CYS A 89 -9.49 21.41 -0.76
C CYS A 89 -8.84 21.01 -2.10
N LEU A 90 -9.56 21.15 -3.22
CA LEU A 90 -9.05 20.87 -4.57
C LEU A 90 -7.88 21.78 -4.96
N VAL A 91 -7.99 23.08 -4.67
CA VAL A 91 -6.90 24.05 -4.92
C VAL A 91 -5.66 23.67 -4.10
N LEU A 92 -5.83 23.31 -2.82
CA LEU A 92 -4.72 22.92 -1.96
C LEU A 92 -4.04 21.62 -2.44
N ILE A 93 -4.82 20.62 -2.88
CA ILE A 93 -4.29 19.39 -3.46
C ILE A 93 -3.50 19.69 -4.74
N ALA A 94 -4.02 20.57 -5.60
CA ALA A 94 -3.35 20.98 -6.83
C ALA A 94 -2.01 21.69 -6.56
N LEU A 95 -1.97 22.56 -5.55
CA LEU A 95 -0.75 23.25 -5.12
C LEU A 95 0.28 22.29 -4.50
N ALA A 96 -0.19 21.28 -3.74
CA ALA A 96 0.68 20.32 -3.10
C ALA A 96 1.28 19.29 -4.07
N ALA A 97 0.50 18.85 -5.06
CA ALA A 97 0.91 17.79 -5.98
C ALA A 97 1.94 18.25 -7.03
N GLN A 98 2.09 19.55 -7.28
CA GLN A 98 2.93 20.14 -8.35
C GLN A 98 2.69 19.54 -9.75
N ASP A 99 1.72 18.63 -9.88
CA ASP A 99 1.30 17.98 -11.11
C ASP A 99 -0.25 18.05 -11.21
N TRP A 100 -0.72 18.80 -12.17
CA TRP A 100 -2.15 19.03 -12.40
C TRP A 100 -2.90 17.73 -12.76
N LYS A 101 -2.26 16.80 -13.45
CA LYS A 101 -2.87 15.50 -13.81
C LYS A 101 -3.08 14.66 -12.55
N LEU A 102 -2.06 14.52 -11.72
CA LEU A 102 -2.16 13.80 -10.44
C LEU A 102 -3.22 14.44 -9.52
N ALA A 103 -3.21 15.76 -9.39
CA ALA A 103 -4.18 16.49 -8.58
C ALA A 103 -5.63 16.23 -9.05
N SER A 104 -5.89 16.28 -10.36
CA SER A 104 -7.23 16.04 -10.92
C SER A 104 -7.71 14.60 -10.70
N TRP A 105 -6.84 13.60 -10.85
CA TRP A 105 -7.18 12.20 -10.58
C TRP A 105 -7.50 11.96 -9.11
N VAL A 106 -6.69 12.50 -8.19
CA VAL A 106 -6.94 12.40 -6.74
C VAL A 106 -8.25 13.08 -6.38
N ALA A 107 -8.48 14.29 -6.87
CA ALA A 107 -9.71 15.04 -6.63
C ALA A 107 -10.96 14.33 -7.16
N ALA A 108 -10.90 13.78 -8.38
CA ALA A 108 -11.99 13.02 -8.97
C ALA A 108 -12.28 11.73 -8.18
N SER A 109 -11.24 11.02 -7.71
CA SER A 109 -11.40 9.79 -6.92
C SER A 109 -12.05 10.05 -5.57
N PHE A 110 -11.61 11.08 -4.84
CA PHE A 110 -12.25 11.46 -3.57
C PHE A 110 -13.67 11.99 -3.77
N GLY A 111 -13.91 12.82 -4.79
CA GLY A 111 -15.24 13.32 -5.14
C GLY A 111 -16.19 12.18 -5.49
N SER A 112 -15.77 11.23 -6.31
CA SER A 112 -16.58 10.05 -6.65
C SER A 112 -16.85 9.16 -5.43
N ALA A 113 -15.87 8.97 -4.56
CA ALA A 113 -16.05 8.21 -3.32
C ALA A 113 -17.11 8.84 -2.41
N ILE A 114 -17.11 10.17 -2.25
CA ILE A 114 -18.13 10.88 -1.47
C ILE A 114 -19.53 10.61 -2.03
N VAL A 115 -19.70 10.73 -3.35
CA VAL A 115 -21.00 10.53 -4.01
C VAL A 115 -21.45 9.05 -3.87
N VAL A 116 -20.56 8.12 -4.15
CA VAL A 116 -20.85 6.67 -4.02
C VAL A 116 -21.24 6.32 -2.59
N PHE A 117 -20.45 6.79 -1.60
CA PHE A 117 -20.75 6.52 -0.19
C PHE A 117 -22.09 7.11 0.24
N ALA A 118 -22.41 8.34 -0.20
CA ALA A 118 -23.68 8.97 0.09
C ALA A 118 -24.87 8.20 -0.51
N VAL A 119 -24.79 7.81 -1.79
CA VAL A 119 -25.84 7.06 -2.48
C VAL A 119 -26.02 5.67 -1.88
N VAL A 120 -24.92 4.94 -1.65
CA VAL A 120 -25.00 3.58 -1.08
C VAL A 120 -25.50 3.63 0.37
N SER A 121 -25.04 4.59 1.18
CA SER A 121 -25.52 4.78 2.56
C SER A 121 -27.02 5.07 2.60
N TRP A 122 -27.50 5.94 1.72
CA TRP A 122 -28.92 6.27 1.61
C TRP A 122 -29.74 5.04 1.19
N SER A 123 -29.27 4.31 0.19
CA SER A 123 -29.92 3.08 -0.30
C SER A 123 -29.95 2.00 0.78
N CYS A 124 -28.84 1.77 1.49
CA CYS A 124 -28.76 0.80 2.57
C CYS A 124 -29.71 1.15 3.73
N LEU A 125 -29.72 2.41 4.16
CA LEU A 125 -30.64 2.85 5.23
C LEU A 125 -32.10 2.70 4.82
N SER A 126 -32.45 3.04 3.58
CA SER A 126 -33.82 2.87 3.04
C SER A 126 -34.22 1.41 3.00
N LEU A 127 -33.32 0.54 2.51
CA LEU A 127 -33.56 -0.90 2.43
C LEU A 127 -33.71 -1.53 3.83
N LEU A 128 -32.81 -1.18 4.75
CA LEU A 128 -32.88 -1.65 6.14
C LEU A 128 -34.20 -1.23 6.79
N ASN A 129 -34.67 0.00 6.59
CA ASN A 129 -35.94 0.45 7.13
C ASN A 129 -37.10 -0.37 6.57
N ILE A 130 -37.13 -0.67 5.27
CA ILE A 130 -38.21 -1.50 4.64
C ILE A 130 -38.17 -2.93 5.17
N VAL A 131 -36.98 -3.53 5.27
CA VAL A 131 -36.83 -4.93 5.73
C VAL A 131 -37.25 -5.06 7.20
N PHE A 132 -36.76 -4.19 8.06
CA PHE A 132 -36.99 -4.29 9.50
C PHE A 132 -38.40 -3.85 9.93
N THR A 133 -39.09 -3.03 9.14
CA THR A 133 -40.52 -2.73 9.40
C THR A 133 -41.43 -3.94 9.13
N LYS A 134 -41.02 -4.84 8.22
CA LYS A 134 -41.77 -6.07 7.90
C LYS A 134 -41.46 -7.23 8.84
N TRP A 135 -40.34 -7.25 9.54
CA TRP A 135 -39.89 -8.35 10.39
C TRP A 135 -40.27 -8.11 11.86
N SER A 136 -41.34 -8.79 12.33
CA SER A 136 -41.98 -8.59 13.64
C SER A 136 -41.17 -9.06 14.87
N SER A 137 -40.03 -9.76 14.69
CA SER A 137 -39.35 -10.49 15.77
C SER A 137 -38.16 -9.77 16.42
N GLN A 138 -37.98 -8.47 16.22
CA GLN A 138 -36.74 -7.77 16.62
C GLN A 138 -36.92 -6.92 17.88
N SER A 139 -35.77 -6.66 18.57
CA SER A 139 -35.74 -5.82 19.77
C SER A 139 -36.26 -4.41 19.46
N PHE A 140 -37.12 -3.87 20.33
CA PHE A 140 -37.69 -2.53 20.23
C PHE A 140 -36.61 -1.45 19.99
N ALA A 141 -35.44 -1.59 20.66
CA ALA A 141 -34.34 -0.64 20.55
C ALA A 141 -33.77 -0.55 19.11
N LEU A 142 -33.62 -1.70 18.43
CA LEU A 142 -33.05 -1.74 17.07
C LEU A 142 -34.06 -1.19 16.05
N ARG A 143 -35.32 -1.54 16.18
CA ARG A 143 -36.37 -1.02 15.30
C ARG A 143 -36.54 0.49 15.47
N PHE A 144 -36.51 0.99 16.71
CA PHE A 144 -36.60 2.40 17.00
C PHE A 144 -35.38 3.18 16.42
N ALA A 145 -34.16 2.67 16.62
CA ALA A 145 -32.95 3.24 16.09
C ALA A 145 -32.99 3.36 14.56
N LEU A 146 -33.40 2.30 13.85
CA LEU A 146 -33.54 2.30 12.39
C LEU A 146 -34.58 3.30 11.91
N THR A 147 -35.75 3.37 12.58
CA THR A 147 -36.81 4.30 12.22
C THR A 147 -36.36 5.77 12.39
N VAL A 148 -35.64 6.06 13.46
CA VAL A 148 -35.08 7.41 13.71
C VAL A 148 -34.05 7.77 12.63
N GLN A 149 -33.14 6.82 12.31
CA GLN A 149 -32.13 7.03 11.26
C GLN A 149 -32.78 7.22 9.88
N ALA A 150 -33.82 6.46 9.54
CA ALA A 150 -34.52 6.60 8.28
C ALA A 150 -35.28 7.94 8.16
N ARG A 151 -35.91 8.40 9.25
CA ARG A 151 -36.58 9.72 9.27
C ARG A 151 -35.61 10.89 9.12
N ARG A 152 -34.35 10.73 9.57
CA ARG A 152 -33.26 11.72 9.47
C ARG A 152 -32.17 11.26 8.50
N SER A 153 -32.59 10.67 7.38
CA SER A 153 -31.69 10.02 6.42
C SER A 153 -30.54 10.89 5.95
N GLY A 154 -30.78 12.18 5.67
CA GLY A 154 -29.73 13.10 5.22
C GLY A 154 -28.58 13.27 6.22
N PHE A 155 -28.93 13.36 7.52
CA PHE A 155 -27.93 13.49 8.57
C PHE A 155 -27.17 12.18 8.81
N ALA A 156 -27.89 11.05 8.84
CA ALA A 156 -27.29 9.72 8.97
C ALA A 156 -26.34 9.42 7.80
N VAL A 157 -26.74 9.73 6.56
CA VAL A 157 -25.92 9.57 5.35
C VAL A 157 -24.65 10.41 5.44
N MET A 158 -24.75 11.68 5.85
CA MET A 158 -23.58 12.54 6.02
C MET A 158 -22.60 11.94 7.04
N GLN A 159 -23.10 11.44 8.15
CA GLN A 159 -22.29 10.84 9.20
C GLN A 159 -21.61 9.54 8.76
N ILE A 160 -22.35 8.63 8.10
CA ILE A 160 -21.80 7.39 7.55
C ILE A 160 -20.77 7.68 6.47
N THR A 161 -21.02 8.65 5.59
CA THR A 161 -20.10 9.04 4.52
C THR A 161 -18.80 9.61 5.08
N ALA A 162 -18.89 10.57 6.03
CA ALA A 162 -17.72 11.18 6.65
C ALA A 162 -16.85 10.15 7.38
N LEU A 163 -17.48 9.28 8.18
CA LEU A 163 -16.81 8.21 8.90
C LEU A 163 -16.24 7.16 7.93
N GLY A 164 -17.00 6.79 6.90
CA GLY A 164 -16.60 5.81 5.90
C GLY A 164 -15.37 6.25 5.13
N ILE A 165 -15.29 7.52 4.70
CA ILE A 165 -14.12 8.06 3.99
C ILE A 165 -12.90 8.10 4.90
N ALA A 166 -13.04 8.53 6.16
CA ALA A 166 -11.95 8.54 7.12
C ALA A 166 -11.41 7.12 7.38
N LEU A 167 -12.30 6.14 7.55
CA LEU A 167 -11.94 4.74 7.71
C LEU A 167 -11.34 4.13 6.43
N MET A 168 -11.87 4.48 5.25
CA MET A 168 -11.32 4.04 3.96
C MET A 168 -9.87 4.50 3.81
N ALA A 169 -9.58 5.77 4.08
CA ALA A 169 -8.22 6.30 4.01
C ALA A 169 -7.28 5.58 4.99
N LEU A 170 -7.75 5.35 6.22
CA LEU A 170 -7.01 4.61 7.23
C LEU A 170 -6.70 3.18 6.80
N LEU A 171 -7.73 2.46 6.32
CA LEU A 171 -7.59 1.07 5.87
C LEU A 171 -6.69 0.96 4.65
N LEU A 172 -6.80 1.88 3.69
CA LEU A 172 -5.96 1.89 2.50
C LEU A 172 -4.48 2.03 2.88
N ILE A 173 -4.17 2.93 3.80
CA ILE A 173 -2.80 3.11 4.31
C ILE A 173 -2.31 1.85 5.04
N LEU A 174 -3.15 1.23 5.87
CA LEU A 174 -2.81 0.00 6.58
C LEU A 174 -2.53 -1.17 5.63
N LEU A 175 -3.39 -1.36 4.63
CA LEU A 175 -3.27 -2.43 3.64
C LEU A 175 -2.03 -2.24 2.76
N LEU A 176 -1.84 -1.03 2.23
CA LEU A 176 -0.65 -0.73 1.42
C LEU A 176 0.66 -0.91 2.20
N ARG A 177 0.67 -0.49 3.48
CA ARG A 177 1.84 -0.72 4.34
C ARG A 177 2.13 -2.20 4.51
N GLN A 178 1.11 -3.00 4.83
CA GLN A 178 1.27 -4.43 5.08
C GLN A 178 1.79 -5.16 3.84
N ASP A 179 1.24 -4.85 2.67
CA ASP A 179 1.62 -5.50 1.42
C ASP A 179 3.00 -5.03 0.91
N LEU A 180 3.32 -3.74 1.04
CA LEU A 180 4.65 -3.23 0.70
C LEU A 180 5.73 -3.86 1.59
N LEU A 181 5.49 -3.95 2.89
CA LEU A 181 6.43 -4.57 3.82
C LEU A 181 6.53 -6.07 3.57
N ALA A 182 5.43 -6.77 3.37
CA ALA A 182 5.42 -8.19 3.05
C ALA A 182 6.15 -8.49 1.73
N THR A 183 5.98 -7.63 0.72
CA THR A 183 6.68 -7.78 -0.57
C THR A 183 8.18 -7.51 -0.45
N TRP A 184 8.58 -6.57 0.40
CA TRP A 184 9.99 -6.21 0.59
C TRP A 184 10.73 -7.10 1.59
N GLN A 185 10.06 -7.57 2.64
CA GLN A 185 10.66 -8.42 3.68
C GLN A 185 10.36 -9.91 3.47
N GLY A 186 9.36 -10.26 2.70
CA GLY A 186 8.62 -11.50 2.83
C GLY A 186 9.08 -12.69 2.02
N ASN A 187 10.07 -12.61 1.13
CA ASN A 187 10.37 -13.74 0.24
C ASN A 187 11.82 -14.22 0.23
N ILE A 188 12.68 -13.70 1.10
CA ILE A 188 14.04 -14.25 1.19
C ILE A 188 14.04 -15.29 2.31
N PRO A 189 14.14 -16.59 1.98
CA PRO A 189 14.29 -17.65 2.98
C PRO A 189 15.49 -17.36 3.89
N VAL A 190 15.42 -17.79 5.15
CA VAL A 190 16.50 -17.57 6.13
C VAL A 190 17.81 -18.25 5.69
N ASP A 191 17.70 -19.31 4.91
CA ASP A 191 18.78 -20.10 4.32
C ASP A 191 19.03 -19.79 2.83
N ALA A 192 18.53 -18.63 2.36
CA ALA A 192 18.78 -18.21 0.98
C ALA A 192 20.28 -18.07 0.71
N PRO A 193 20.76 -18.47 -0.48
CA PRO A 193 22.15 -18.33 -0.86
C PRO A 193 22.65 -16.89 -0.67
N ASN A 194 23.73 -16.72 0.03
CA ASN A 194 24.35 -15.43 0.30
C ASN A 194 25.74 -15.28 -0.31
N ARG A 195 26.23 -16.33 -0.98
CA ARG A 195 27.48 -16.37 -1.73
C ARG A 195 27.24 -16.82 -3.15
N PHE A 196 27.87 -16.15 -4.10
CA PHE A 196 27.94 -16.58 -5.50
C PHE A 196 29.38 -16.83 -5.86
N MET A 197 29.66 -17.98 -6.42
CA MET A 197 30.97 -18.39 -6.92
C MET A 197 30.90 -18.53 -8.43
N ILE A 198 31.71 -17.73 -9.13
CA ILE A 198 31.72 -17.59 -10.59
C ILE A 198 33.07 -18.05 -11.13
N ASN A 199 33.15 -18.40 -12.41
CA ASN A 199 34.35 -18.87 -13.11
C ASN A 199 34.93 -20.22 -12.60
N VAL A 200 34.05 -21.07 -12.08
CA VAL A 200 34.46 -22.44 -11.74
C VAL A 200 34.71 -23.22 -13.03
N GLN A 201 35.85 -23.92 -13.10
CA GLN A 201 36.17 -24.81 -14.22
C GLN A 201 35.61 -26.21 -13.98
N GLU A 202 35.44 -27.00 -15.05
CA GLU A 202 34.85 -28.32 -15.00
C GLU A 202 35.59 -29.29 -14.05
N ASP A 203 36.92 -29.28 -14.12
CA ASP A 203 37.84 -30.08 -13.31
C ASP A 203 37.86 -29.71 -11.83
N GLN A 204 37.50 -28.45 -11.50
CA GLN A 204 37.47 -27.92 -10.14
C GLN A 204 36.19 -28.31 -9.37
N LYS A 205 35.08 -28.63 -10.06
CA LYS A 205 33.77 -28.89 -9.44
C LYS A 205 33.82 -29.97 -8.34
N PRO A 206 34.45 -31.15 -8.54
CA PRO A 206 34.47 -32.18 -7.52
C PRO A 206 35.19 -31.76 -6.24
N SER A 207 36.31 -31.04 -6.38
CA SER A 207 37.13 -30.58 -5.28
C SER A 207 36.42 -29.46 -4.50
N ILE A 208 35.85 -28.47 -5.19
CA ILE A 208 35.07 -27.39 -4.59
C ILE A 208 33.83 -27.96 -3.87
N THR A 209 33.15 -28.94 -4.46
CA THR A 209 32.00 -29.60 -3.82
C THR A 209 32.40 -30.23 -2.49
N ARG A 210 33.55 -30.91 -2.42
CA ARG A 210 34.05 -31.49 -1.16
C ARG A 210 34.32 -30.40 -0.14
N SER A 211 35.09 -29.37 -0.51
CA SER A 211 35.42 -28.25 0.40
C SER A 211 34.17 -27.59 0.98
N LEU A 212 33.11 -27.39 0.17
CA LEU A 212 31.85 -26.83 0.63
C LEU A 212 31.10 -27.79 1.57
N LEU A 213 31.05 -29.08 1.25
CA LEU A 213 30.41 -30.11 2.11
C LEU A 213 31.15 -30.27 3.44
N ASP A 214 32.48 -30.31 3.42
CA ASP A 214 33.32 -30.43 4.62
C ASP A 214 33.15 -29.19 5.55
N ALA A 215 32.89 -28.04 4.97
CA ALA A 215 32.55 -26.84 5.69
C ALA A 215 31.09 -26.77 6.21
N GLY A 216 30.27 -27.80 5.94
CA GLY A 216 28.88 -27.87 6.38
C GLY A 216 27.89 -27.10 5.49
N VAL A 217 28.32 -26.71 4.31
CA VAL A 217 27.41 -26.10 3.30
C VAL A 217 26.61 -27.22 2.63
N ALA A 218 25.32 -26.98 2.37
CA ALA A 218 24.51 -27.92 1.61
C ALA A 218 25.10 -28.17 0.22
N LYS A 219 24.84 -29.37 -0.38
CA LYS A 219 25.39 -29.76 -1.69
C LYS A 219 25.14 -28.63 -2.72
N PRO A 220 26.23 -28.06 -3.27
CA PRO A 220 26.09 -26.98 -4.25
C PRO A 220 25.55 -27.50 -5.58
N SER A 221 24.75 -26.67 -6.23
CA SER A 221 24.26 -26.89 -7.59
C SER A 221 25.01 -25.99 -8.55
N PHE A 222 25.75 -26.58 -9.49
CA PHE A 222 26.48 -25.82 -10.50
C PHE A 222 25.63 -25.66 -11.75
N SER A 223 25.58 -24.46 -12.25
CA SER A 223 24.93 -24.11 -13.52
C SER A 223 25.95 -23.67 -14.55
N PRO A 224 25.88 -24.19 -15.80
CA PRO A 224 26.78 -23.76 -16.85
C PRO A 224 26.53 -22.32 -17.24
N MET A 225 27.57 -21.57 -17.56
CA MET A 225 27.54 -20.19 -17.98
C MET A 225 28.39 -20.01 -19.24
N VAL A 226 27.74 -19.67 -20.34
CA VAL A 226 28.34 -19.38 -21.63
C VAL A 226 28.20 -17.91 -21.94
N ARG A 227 29.28 -17.21 -22.22
CA ARG A 227 29.27 -15.79 -22.59
C ARG A 227 28.95 -15.64 -24.08
N ALA A 228 28.02 -14.79 -24.40
CA ALA A 228 27.57 -14.55 -25.75
C ALA A 228 27.13 -13.12 -25.99
N ARG A 229 27.22 -12.63 -27.20
CA ARG A 229 26.72 -11.32 -27.62
C ARG A 229 25.50 -11.49 -28.51
N LEU A 230 24.45 -10.74 -28.25
CA LEU A 230 23.28 -10.72 -29.13
C LEU A 230 23.60 -9.87 -30.35
N VAL A 231 23.62 -10.47 -31.55
CA VAL A 231 24.06 -9.81 -32.79
C VAL A 231 22.97 -9.63 -33.84
N GLU A 232 21.92 -10.51 -33.84
CA GLU A 232 20.84 -10.40 -34.82
C GLU A 232 19.49 -10.74 -34.19
N VAL A 233 18.45 -10.08 -34.69
CA VAL A 233 17.04 -10.37 -34.40
C VAL A 233 16.29 -10.48 -35.73
N ASN A 234 15.62 -11.62 -35.94
CA ASN A 234 14.89 -11.92 -37.18
C ASN A 234 15.74 -11.72 -38.46
N GLY A 235 17.02 -12.13 -38.41
CA GLY A 235 17.98 -12.02 -39.48
C GLY A 235 18.50 -10.60 -39.77
N LYS A 236 18.15 -9.63 -38.92
CA LYS A 236 18.68 -8.27 -39.02
C LYS A 236 19.76 -8.09 -37.97
N SER A 237 20.94 -7.61 -38.38
CA SER A 237 21.99 -7.20 -37.46
C SER A 237 21.49 -6.07 -36.57
N ILE A 238 21.73 -6.16 -35.28
CA ILE A 238 21.34 -5.16 -34.29
C ILE A 238 22.55 -4.63 -33.54
N GLY A 239 22.48 -3.35 -33.17
CA GLY A 239 23.47 -2.69 -32.35
C GLY A 239 22.84 -1.70 -31.35
N PRO A 240 23.63 -1.13 -30.45
CA PRO A 240 23.12 -0.19 -29.45
C PRO A 240 22.37 1.02 -30.06
N ASN A 241 22.77 1.44 -31.28
CA ASN A 241 22.19 2.61 -31.95
C ASN A 241 20.78 2.33 -32.53
N ASP A 242 20.35 1.09 -32.64
CA ASP A 242 19.06 0.72 -33.18
C ASP A 242 17.91 0.87 -32.16
N TYR A 243 18.25 1.13 -30.90
CA TYR A 243 17.30 1.27 -29.80
C TYR A 243 17.29 2.70 -29.25
N MET A 244 16.09 3.27 -29.08
CA MET A 244 15.91 4.58 -28.43
C MET A 244 15.95 4.48 -26.90
N ASP A 245 15.55 3.33 -26.36
CA ASP A 245 15.57 3.08 -24.91
C ASP A 245 16.99 2.83 -24.42
N GLU A 246 17.42 3.58 -23.41
CA GLU A 246 18.76 3.47 -22.82
C GLU A 246 19.04 2.09 -22.19
N ASN A 247 18.02 1.45 -21.62
CA ASN A 247 18.14 0.11 -21.08
C ASN A 247 18.34 -0.93 -22.18
N ALA A 248 17.64 -0.80 -23.31
CA ALA A 248 17.81 -1.66 -24.47
C ALA A 248 19.22 -1.49 -25.07
N ARG A 249 19.73 -0.25 -25.18
CA ARG A 249 21.11 0.02 -25.63
C ARG A 249 22.13 -0.70 -24.77
N ARG A 250 22.04 -0.56 -23.45
CA ARG A 250 22.95 -1.21 -22.49
C ARG A 250 22.86 -2.74 -22.56
N LEU A 251 21.67 -3.29 -22.83
CA LEU A 251 21.49 -4.74 -22.95
C LEU A 251 22.17 -5.30 -24.20
N VAL A 252 22.07 -4.63 -25.35
CA VAL A 252 22.68 -5.07 -26.60
C VAL A 252 24.21 -4.85 -26.60
N ASP A 253 24.69 -3.82 -25.92
CA ASP A 253 26.12 -3.48 -25.85
C ASP A 253 26.92 -4.46 -24.98
N ARG A 254 26.30 -5.08 -23.99
CA ARG A 254 26.95 -6.04 -23.08
C ARG A 254 26.87 -7.48 -23.56
N GLU A 255 27.78 -8.31 -23.05
CA GLU A 255 27.65 -9.76 -23.18
C GLU A 255 26.50 -10.29 -22.32
N PHE A 256 25.82 -11.29 -22.84
CA PHE A 256 24.83 -12.10 -22.12
C PHE A 256 25.50 -13.34 -21.54
N ASN A 257 25.09 -13.70 -20.33
CA ASN A 257 25.39 -14.99 -19.77
C ASN A 257 24.24 -15.93 -20.14
N LEU A 258 24.49 -16.85 -21.06
CA LEU A 258 23.57 -17.91 -21.44
C LEU A 258 23.78 -19.12 -20.55
N SER A 259 22.76 -19.94 -20.41
CA SER A 259 22.85 -21.24 -19.75
C SER A 259 22.08 -22.29 -20.52
N TYR A 260 22.29 -23.53 -20.16
CA TYR A 260 21.54 -24.65 -20.73
C TYR A 260 21.08 -25.62 -19.64
N THR A 261 19.88 -26.14 -19.80
CA THR A 261 19.32 -27.15 -18.90
C THR A 261 18.10 -27.82 -19.56
N GLU A 262 17.88 -29.09 -19.26
CA GLU A 262 16.68 -29.80 -19.70
C GLU A 262 15.47 -29.50 -18.83
N ARG A 263 15.69 -29.20 -17.54
CA ARG A 263 14.62 -28.96 -16.57
C ARG A 263 14.44 -27.48 -16.31
N LEU A 264 13.20 -27.09 -16.13
CA LEU A 264 12.89 -25.72 -15.72
C LEU A 264 13.56 -25.44 -14.37
N PRO A 265 14.44 -24.41 -14.26
CA PRO A 265 15.08 -24.08 -13.00
C PRO A 265 14.05 -23.68 -11.92
N GLU A 266 14.36 -24.02 -10.67
CA GLU A 266 13.55 -23.59 -9.54
C GLU A 266 13.43 -22.06 -9.49
N GLY A 267 12.25 -21.53 -9.08
CA GLY A 267 12.00 -20.10 -9.09
C GLY A 267 11.72 -19.50 -10.48
N ASN A 268 11.61 -20.33 -11.52
CA ASN A 268 11.21 -19.89 -12.86
C ASN A 268 9.78 -20.32 -13.17
N ARG A 269 8.99 -19.39 -13.72
CA ARG A 269 7.60 -19.65 -14.12
C ARG A 269 7.41 -19.25 -15.58
N ILE A 270 6.91 -20.19 -16.39
CA ILE A 270 6.57 -19.91 -17.80
C ILE A 270 5.32 -19.03 -17.84
N THR A 271 5.43 -17.90 -18.50
CA THR A 271 4.31 -16.95 -18.70
C THR A 271 3.65 -17.11 -20.07
N SER A 272 4.42 -17.53 -21.06
CA SER A 272 3.92 -17.77 -22.42
C SER A 272 4.79 -18.78 -23.15
N GLY A 273 4.20 -19.59 -24.03
CA GLY A 273 4.90 -20.65 -24.76
C GLY A 273 5.03 -21.95 -23.98
N LYS A 274 5.96 -22.81 -24.41
CA LYS A 274 6.25 -24.11 -23.77
C LYS A 274 7.73 -24.18 -23.41
N TRP A 275 8.04 -24.92 -22.33
CA TRP A 275 9.43 -25.19 -21.95
C TRP A 275 10.18 -25.92 -23.08
N LEU A 276 11.48 -25.80 -23.05
CA LEU A 276 12.39 -26.43 -24.03
C LEU A 276 12.19 -27.94 -24.06
N GLU A 277 11.99 -28.51 -25.25
CA GLU A 277 11.80 -29.96 -25.44
C GLU A 277 12.76 -30.46 -26.52
N GLY A 278 13.47 -31.53 -26.18
CA GLY A 278 14.37 -32.23 -27.12
C GLY A 278 15.63 -31.44 -27.50
N SER A 279 16.20 -31.79 -28.64
CA SER A 279 17.47 -31.21 -29.15
C SER A 279 17.28 -30.17 -30.23
N THR A 280 16.04 -29.76 -30.51
CA THR A 280 15.76 -28.73 -31.50
C THR A 280 16.21 -27.33 -31.04
N PRO A 281 16.69 -26.50 -31.97
CA PRO A 281 17.04 -25.12 -31.62
C PRO A 281 15.88 -24.36 -31.02
N GLN A 282 16.02 -23.93 -29.77
CA GLN A 282 14.98 -23.24 -29.01
C GLN A 282 15.62 -22.28 -28.00
N VAL A 283 14.90 -21.19 -27.67
CA VAL A 283 15.32 -20.26 -26.62
C VAL A 283 14.17 -19.97 -25.67
N SER A 284 14.47 -20.06 -24.39
CA SER A 284 13.63 -19.53 -23.33
C SER A 284 14.19 -18.20 -22.84
N LEU A 285 13.41 -17.15 -22.95
CA LEU A 285 13.82 -15.78 -22.65
C LEU A 285 13.06 -15.24 -21.43
N GLU A 286 13.73 -14.39 -20.65
CA GLU A 286 13.07 -13.68 -19.54
C GLU A 286 12.17 -12.56 -20.08
N VAL A 287 10.97 -12.39 -19.44
CA VAL A 287 9.92 -11.47 -19.90
C VAL A 287 10.38 -9.99 -19.90
N GLY A 288 11.18 -9.56 -18.93
CA GLY A 288 11.66 -8.18 -18.83
C GLY A 288 12.58 -7.83 -20.01
N ILE A 289 13.51 -8.73 -20.35
CA ILE A 289 14.38 -8.58 -21.53
C ILE A 289 13.55 -8.60 -22.81
N ALA A 290 12.60 -9.53 -22.93
CA ALA A 290 11.73 -9.60 -24.11
C ALA A 290 10.96 -8.27 -24.30
N LYS A 291 10.41 -7.70 -23.24
CA LYS A 291 9.73 -6.39 -23.27
C LYS A 291 10.69 -5.26 -23.67
N THR A 292 11.87 -5.19 -23.06
CA THR A 292 12.86 -4.13 -23.30
C THR A 292 13.35 -4.14 -24.75
N LEU A 293 13.62 -5.32 -25.28
CA LEU A 293 14.08 -5.49 -26.66
C LEU A 293 12.93 -5.63 -27.68
N LYS A 294 11.66 -5.56 -27.23
CA LYS A 294 10.44 -5.72 -28.02
C LYS A 294 10.34 -7.06 -28.77
N LEU A 295 10.87 -8.13 -28.16
CA LEU A 295 10.87 -9.48 -28.69
C LEU A 295 9.57 -10.20 -28.34
N LYS A 296 9.14 -11.12 -29.24
CA LYS A 296 7.93 -11.93 -29.12
C LYS A 296 8.23 -13.42 -29.27
N LEU A 297 7.27 -14.25 -28.89
CA LEU A 297 7.34 -15.68 -29.20
C LEU A 297 7.40 -15.87 -30.72
N GLY A 298 8.31 -16.75 -31.17
CA GLY A 298 8.56 -17.04 -32.58
C GLY A 298 9.64 -16.18 -33.22
N ASP A 299 10.06 -15.07 -32.61
CA ASP A 299 11.17 -14.28 -33.14
C ASP A 299 12.46 -15.08 -33.07
N GLN A 300 13.28 -14.97 -34.12
CA GLN A 300 14.61 -15.59 -34.17
C GLN A 300 15.65 -14.67 -33.57
N ILE A 301 16.46 -15.18 -32.65
CA ILE A 301 17.58 -14.44 -32.07
C ILE A 301 18.87 -15.18 -32.35
N THR A 302 19.90 -14.42 -32.71
CA THR A 302 21.25 -14.93 -33.00
C THR A 302 22.24 -14.40 -32.00
N PHE A 303 22.90 -15.30 -31.31
CA PHE A 303 24.01 -14.99 -30.43
C PHE A 303 25.34 -15.35 -31.08
N GLU A 304 26.35 -14.54 -30.88
CA GLU A 304 27.72 -14.83 -31.22
C GLU A 304 28.46 -15.32 -29.96
N LEU A 305 29.02 -16.52 -30.06
CA LEU A 305 29.74 -17.23 -29.01
C LEU A 305 31.12 -17.64 -29.53
N ALA A 306 32.19 -17.06 -29.00
CA ALA A 306 33.57 -17.40 -29.39
C ALA A 306 33.80 -17.35 -30.94
N GLY A 307 33.09 -16.51 -31.67
CA GLY A 307 33.17 -16.41 -33.13
C GLY A 307 32.17 -17.28 -33.92
N GLU A 308 31.40 -18.13 -33.25
CA GLU A 308 30.31 -18.89 -33.87
C GLU A 308 28.96 -18.25 -33.66
N LYS A 309 28.10 -18.35 -34.66
CA LYS A 309 26.72 -17.82 -34.58
C LYS A 309 25.75 -18.95 -34.28
N VAL A 310 25.01 -18.79 -33.18
CA VAL A 310 23.95 -19.71 -32.76
C VAL A 310 22.61 -18.99 -32.89
N THR A 311 21.74 -19.52 -33.75
CA THR A 311 20.41 -18.95 -34.03
C THR A 311 19.32 -19.88 -33.55
N ALA A 312 18.32 -19.36 -32.87
CA ALA A 312 17.15 -20.12 -32.46
C ALA A 312 15.91 -19.25 -32.26
N PRO A 313 14.70 -19.82 -32.46
CA PRO A 313 13.46 -19.13 -32.17
C PRO A 313 13.16 -19.08 -30.68
N ILE A 314 12.52 -17.99 -30.24
CA ILE A 314 12.00 -17.87 -28.88
C ILE A 314 10.75 -18.73 -28.76
N THR A 315 10.83 -19.82 -27.98
CA THR A 315 9.72 -20.76 -27.78
C THR A 315 9.00 -20.57 -26.46
N SER A 316 9.65 -19.91 -25.49
CA SER A 316 9.01 -19.59 -24.20
C SER A 316 9.49 -18.28 -23.62
N LEU A 317 8.56 -17.63 -22.92
CA LEU A 317 8.83 -16.48 -22.06
C LEU A 317 8.63 -16.91 -20.60
N ARG A 318 9.56 -16.55 -19.73
CA ARG A 318 9.52 -16.92 -18.32
C ARG A 318 9.76 -15.72 -17.41
N LYS A 319 9.13 -15.75 -16.23
CA LYS A 319 9.37 -14.80 -15.14
C LYS A 319 10.31 -15.46 -14.14
N LEU A 320 11.33 -14.71 -13.72
CA LEU A 320 12.32 -15.15 -12.74
C LEU A 320 11.92 -14.66 -11.36
N ASP A 321 12.08 -15.52 -10.36
CA ASP A 321 11.99 -15.14 -8.95
C ASP A 321 13.38 -14.77 -8.42
N TRP A 322 13.68 -13.49 -8.42
CA TRP A 322 14.94 -12.97 -7.91
C TRP A 322 15.06 -13.05 -6.39
N SER A 323 13.93 -13.18 -5.67
CA SER A 323 13.93 -13.29 -4.22
C SER A 323 14.48 -14.63 -3.72
N SER A 324 14.49 -15.64 -4.57
CA SER A 324 15.06 -16.96 -4.25
C SER A 324 16.57 -16.94 -4.02
N MET A 325 17.27 -15.89 -4.46
CA MET A 325 18.74 -15.78 -4.44
C MET A 325 19.48 -16.98 -5.06
N LYS A 326 18.80 -17.78 -5.85
CA LYS A 326 19.40 -18.87 -6.63
C LYS A 326 19.98 -18.34 -7.94
N VAL A 327 20.91 -19.08 -8.50
CA VAL A 327 21.47 -18.77 -9.82
C VAL A 327 20.37 -18.79 -10.86
N ASN A 328 20.20 -17.67 -11.57
CA ASN A 328 19.22 -17.50 -12.63
C ASN A 328 19.87 -16.88 -13.87
N PHE A 329 19.38 -17.26 -15.05
CA PHE A 329 19.86 -16.76 -16.32
C PHE A 329 18.72 -16.13 -17.12
N PHE A 330 19.01 -15.06 -17.82
CA PHE A 330 18.04 -14.39 -18.67
C PHE A 330 17.67 -15.21 -19.91
N VAL A 331 18.63 -15.98 -20.42
CA VAL A 331 18.50 -16.79 -21.63
C VAL A 331 18.91 -18.23 -21.31
N ILE A 332 18.06 -19.18 -21.64
CA ILE A 332 18.33 -20.61 -21.50
C ILE A 332 18.04 -21.29 -22.84
N MET A 333 18.92 -22.19 -23.23
CA MET A 333 18.84 -23.02 -24.43
C MET A 333 18.91 -24.49 -24.09
N PRO A 334 18.58 -25.42 -25.03
CA PRO A 334 18.84 -26.84 -24.88
C PRO A 334 20.35 -27.15 -24.78
N PRO A 335 20.75 -28.22 -24.04
CA PRO A 335 22.16 -28.59 -23.92
C PRO A 335 22.84 -28.85 -25.28
N ALA A 336 22.12 -29.41 -26.25
CA ALA A 336 22.63 -29.67 -27.58
C ALA A 336 23.20 -28.44 -28.32
N MET A 337 22.82 -27.24 -27.92
CA MET A 337 23.28 -26.00 -28.56
C MET A 337 24.52 -25.39 -27.92
N LEU A 338 24.74 -25.61 -26.61
CA LEU A 338 25.73 -24.88 -25.83
C LEU A 338 26.74 -25.77 -25.09
N ALA A 339 26.50 -27.09 -24.99
CA ALA A 339 27.33 -27.96 -24.14
C ALA A 339 28.79 -28.08 -24.60
N GLU A 340 29.06 -27.93 -25.89
CA GLU A 340 30.39 -28.01 -26.48
C GLU A 340 31.10 -26.65 -26.57
N MET A 341 30.39 -25.56 -26.21
CA MET A 341 30.94 -24.21 -26.25
C MET A 341 31.84 -23.92 -25.06
N PRO A 342 32.80 -23.00 -25.19
CA PRO A 342 33.62 -22.54 -24.08
C PRO A 342 32.75 -22.04 -22.94
N GLN A 343 32.89 -22.61 -21.76
CA GLN A 343 32.00 -22.35 -20.64
C GLN A 343 32.75 -22.34 -19.30
N SER A 344 32.16 -21.66 -18.36
CA SER A 344 32.48 -21.72 -16.94
C SER A 344 31.23 -22.10 -16.15
N TRP A 345 31.41 -22.40 -14.88
CA TRP A 345 30.31 -22.77 -14.02
C TRP A 345 30.11 -21.71 -12.93
N ILE A 346 28.85 -21.54 -12.54
CA ILE A 346 28.46 -20.68 -11.45
C ILE A 346 27.65 -21.50 -10.45
N THR A 347 27.86 -21.24 -9.16
CA THR A 347 27.04 -21.81 -8.09
C THR A 347 26.69 -20.74 -7.07
N SER A 348 25.59 -20.94 -6.35
CA SER A 348 25.24 -20.15 -5.18
C SER A 348 25.04 -21.07 -3.98
N TYR A 349 25.46 -20.61 -2.80
CA TYR A 349 25.33 -21.37 -1.57
C TYR A 349 25.09 -20.45 -0.37
N TYR A 350 24.49 -21.01 0.67
CA TYR A 350 24.33 -20.31 1.94
C TYR A 350 25.52 -20.59 2.85
N GLN A 351 26.20 -19.54 3.28
CA GLN A 351 27.27 -19.60 4.27
C GLN A 351 26.78 -18.99 5.57
N GLY A 352 26.62 -19.83 6.60
CA GLY A 352 26.28 -19.36 7.94
C GLY A 352 27.43 -18.60 8.61
N THR A 353 27.14 -17.84 9.63
CA THR A 353 28.13 -17.04 10.38
C THR A 353 29.20 -17.87 11.10
N ALA A 354 28.96 -19.18 11.29
CA ALA A 354 29.91 -20.10 11.91
C ALA A 354 31.04 -20.54 10.98
N ILE A 355 30.94 -20.28 9.67
CA ILE A 355 31.91 -20.70 8.65
C ILE A 355 32.75 -19.51 8.24
N GLU A 356 33.69 -19.12 9.08
CA GLU A 356 34.64 -18.03 8.76
C GLU A 356 35.84 -18.54 7.94
N GLY A 357 36.30 -17.75 6.98
CA GLY A 357 37.53 -18.01 6.23
C GLY A 357 37.41 -18.96 5.04
N LEU A 358 36.26 -19.58 4.78
CA LEU A 358 36.06 -20.49 3.64
C LEU A 358 36.30 -19.78 2.30
N ASP A 359 35.75 -18.59 2.13
CA ASP A 359 35.91 -17.79 0.91
C ASP A 359 37.39 -17.50 0.62
N TYR A 360 38.15 -17.18 1.67
CA TYR A 360 39.59 -16.91 1.58
C TYR A 360 40.38 -18.16 1.21
N GLN A 361 40.08 -19.29 1.82
CA GLN A 361 40.73 -20.57 1.51
C GLN A 361 40.47 -21.02 0.05
N LEU A 362 39.22 -20.89 -0.40
CA LEU A 362 38.85 -21.20 -1.78
C LEU A 362 39.52 -20.26 -2.78
N ALA A 363 39.58 -18.97 -2.50
CA ALA A 363 40.24 -17.98 -3.36
C ALA A 363 41.76 -18.18 -3.42
N GLN A 364 42.41 -18.63 -2.34
CA GLN A 364 43.83 -18.97 -2.35
C GLN A 364 44.13 -20.25 -3.15
N THR A 365 43.24 -21.24 -3.01
CA THR A 365 43.44 -22.53 -3.70
C THR A 365 43.13 -22.42 -5.19
N TYR A 366 42.15 -21.58 -5.54
CA TYR A 366 41.69 -21.38 -6.92
C TYR A 366 41.64 -19.90 -7.28
N PRO A 367 42.76 -19.29 -7.73
CA PRO A 367 42.83 -17.84 -7.99
C PRO A 367 41.91 -17.36 -9.13
N ASN A 368 41.40 -18.26 -9.97
CA ASN A 368 40.46 -17.96 -11.04
C ASN A 368 39.02 -17.74 -10.53
N LEU A 369 38.71 -18.19 -9.31
CA LEU A 369 37.37 -18.04 -8.75
C LEU A 369 37.07 -16.60 -8.36
N THR A 370 35.87 -16.19 -8.66
CA THR A 370 35.32 -14.93 -8.16
C THR A 370 34.20 -15.27 -7.18
N ILE A 371 34.41 -15.03 -5.90
CA ILE A 371 33.40 -15.23 -4.86
C ILE A 371 32.83 -13.86 -4.50
N VAL A 372 31.51 -13.73 -4.67
CA VAL A 372 30.78 -12.49 -4.39
C VAL A 372 29.92 -12.70 -3.16
N ASP A 373 30.18 -11.93 -2.11
CA ASP A 373 29.37 -11.85 -0.92
C ASP A 373 28.18 -10.91 -1.16
N VAL A 374 27.02 -11.46 -1.41
CA VAL A 374 25.78 -10.70 -1.52
C VAL A 374 25.06 -10.56 -0.19
N GLY A 375 25.42 -11.34 0.82
CA GLY A 375 24.78 -11.32 2.14
C GLY A 375 25.01 -10.00 2.86
N THR A 376 26.21 -9.44 2.79
CA THR A 376 26.52 -8.14 3.38
C THR A 376 25.74 -7.01 2.69
N SER A 377 25.70 -7.00 1.35
CA SER A 377 24.91 -6.03 0.58
C SER A 377 23.41 -6.18 0.85
N LEU A 378 22.94 -7.41 0.97
CA LEU A 378 21.53 -7.70 1.27
C LEU A 378 21.14 -7.21 2.66
N LYS A 379 21.98 -7.44 3.68
CA LYS A 379 21.78 -6.91 5.03
C LYS A 379 21.71 -5.38 5.03
N GLN A 380 22.61 -4.71 4.32
CA GLN A 380 22.58 -3.25 4.20
C GLN A 380 21.25 -2.77 3.59
N ILE A 381 20.77 -3.42 2.53
CA ILE A 381 19.48 -3.11 1.91
C ILE A 381 18.34 -3.37 2.91
N GLN A 382 18.34 -4.51 3.60
CA GLN A 382 17.34 -4.83 4.62
C GLN A 382 17.34 -3.80 5.75
N ASP A 383 18.51 -3.41 6.27
CA ASP A 383 18.63 -2.38 7.31
C ASP A 383 18.06 -1.02 6.85
N VAL A 384 18.31 -0.65 5.59
CA VAL A 384 17.73 0.58 5.00
C VAL A 384 16.21 0.46 4.89
N LEU A 385 15.71 -0.68 4.41
CA LEU A 385 14.26 -0.93 4.28
C LEU A 385 13.56 -0.95 5.65
N ASP A 386 14.17 -1.56 6.66
CA ASP A 386 13.62 -1.61 8.03
C ASP A 386 13.54 -0.22 8.66
N ARG A 387 14.56 0.61 8.43
CA ARG A 387 14.57 2.00 8.89
C ARG A 387 13.54 2.85 8.15
N LEU A 388 13.45 2.72 6.82
CA LEU A 388 12.38 3.37 6.03
C LEU A 388 11.00 2.93 6.50
N SER A 389 10.79 1.64 6.77
CA SER A 389 9.56 1.09 7.30
C SER A 389 9.20 1.67 8.66
N SER A 390 10.19 1.89 9.53
CA SER A 390 10.00 2.51 10.84
C SER A 390 9.56 3.98 10.72
N VAL A 391 10.18 4.74 9.81
CA VAL A 391 9.81 6.13 9.53
C VAL A 391 8.40 6.22 8.95
N LEU A 392 8.09 5.38 7.95
CA LEU A 392 6.74 5.30 7.39
C LEU A 392 5.73 4.89 8.46
N GLY A 393 6.09 3.94 9.33
CA GLY A 393 5.27 3.53 10.47
C GLY A 393 4.91 4.68 11.40
N LEU A 394 5.86 5.55 11.68
CA LEU A 394 5.63 6.75 12.48
C LEU A 394 4.68 7.73 11.77
N LEU A 395 4.88 8.00 10.49
CA LEU A 395 3.99 8.85 9.68
C LEU A 395 2.56 8.28 9.66
N PHE A 396 2.42 6.97 9.51
CA PHE A 396 1.12 6.29 9.56
C PHE A 396 0.48 6.40 10.94
N ALA A 397 1.23 6.29 12.03
CA ALA A 397 0.71 6.48 13.37
C ALA A 397 0.11 7.88 13.57
N PHE A 398 0.74 8.93 13.02
CA PHE A 398 0.17 10.27 13.02
C PHE A 398 -1.09 10.39 12.17
N THR A 399 -1.12 9.76 11.00
CA THR A 399 -2.30 9.75 10.14
C THR A 399 -3.47 9.03 10.82
N ILE A 400 -3.20 7.91 11.51
CA ILE A 400 -4.20 7.20 12.32
C ILE A 400 -4.72 8.09 13.45
N ALA A 401 -3.82 8.76 14.17
CA ALA A 401 -4.22 9.69 15.24
C ALA A 401 -5.09 10.83 14.70
N ALA A 402 -4.74 11.41 13.56
CA ALA A 402 -5.55 12.43 12.90
C ALA A 402 -6.92 11.89 12.48
N ALA A 403 -7.00 10.70 11.90
CA ALA A 403 -8.26 10.06 11.52
C ALA A 403 -9.16 9.80 12.75
N ILE A 404 -8.59 9.36 13.87
CA ILE A 404 -9.32 9.19 15.14
C ILE A 404 -9.85 10.55 15.65
N LEU A 405 -9.07 11.62 15.57
CA LEU A 405 -9.52 12.96 15.95
C LEU A 405 -10.69 13.44 15.08
N VAL A 406 -10.62 13.23 13.76
CA VAL A 406 -11.73 13.56 12.83
C VAL A 406 -12.97 12.75 13.19
N LEU A 407 -12.82 11.46 13.51
CA LEU A 407 -13.91 10.60 13.94
C LEU A 407 -14.55 11.11 15.24
N VAL A 408 -13.75 11.44 16.25
CA VAL A 408 -14.23 11.98 17.53
C VAL A 408 -14.96 13.30 17.29
N ALA A 409 -14.43 14.18 16.44
CA ALA A 409 -15.07 15.45 16.08
C ALA A 409 -16.41 15.25 15.37
N ALA A 410 -16.50 14.31 14.42
CA ALA A 410 -17.74 13.99 13.70
C ALA A 410 -18.84 13.47 14.64
N ILE A 411 -18.48 12.64 15.61
CA ILE A 411 -19.43 12.13 16.62
C ILE A 411 -19.81 13.25 17.61
N ALA A 412 -18.85 14.10 18.03
CA ALA A 412 -19.11 15.22 18.94
C ALA A 412 -20.08 16.23 18.30
N ALA A 413 -19.95 16.52 17.02
CA ALA A 413 -20.83 17.43 16.29
C ALA A 413 -22.31 16.99 16.29
N THR A 414 -22.58 15.71 16.59
CA THR A 414 -23.94 15.13 16.57
C THR A 414 -24.52 14.93 17.96
N GLN A 415 -23.79 15.27 19.02
CA GLN A 415 -24.19 14.97 20.41
C GLN A 415 -25.45 15.72 20.84
N ASP A 416 -25.58 17.01 20.47
CA ASP A 416 -26.69 17.85 20.92
C ASP A 416 -28.04 17.38 20.41
N GLU A 417 -28.13 16.96 19.15
CA GLU A 417 -29.37 16.42 18.59
C GLU A 417 -29.76 15.08 19.20
N ARG A 418 -28.79 14.23 19.49
CA ARG A 418 -29.02 12.95 20.17
C ARG A 418 -29.47 13.16 21.61
N PHE A 419 -28.91 14.18 22.27
CA PHE A 419 -29.27 14.54 23.63
C PHE A 419 -30.73 15.00 23.70
N ARG A 420 -31.20 15.84 22.75
CA ARG A 420 -32.60 16.25 22.62
C ARG A 420 -33.54 15.06 22.41
N SER A 421 -33.19 14.14 21.54
CA SER A 421 -34.00 12.95 21.29
C SER A 421 -34.10 12.04 22.53
N ALA A 422 -33.00 11.89 23.26
CA ALA A 422 -32.98 11.12 24.52
C ALA A 422 -33.78 11.81 25.63
N ALA A 423 -33.75 13.14 25.71
CA ALA A 423 -34.52 13.94 26.65
C ALA A 423 -36.04 13.75 26.46
N LEU A 424 -36.51 13.78 25.22
CA LEU A 424 -37.90 13.54 24.87
C LEU A 424 -38.36 12.12 25.28
N LEU A 425 -37.54 11.10 24.98
CA LEU A 425 -37.85 9.73 25.37
C LEU A 425 -37.91 9.56 26.90
N LYS A 426 -37.01 10.23 27.62
CA LYS A 426 -36.96 10.20 29.08
C LYS A 426 -38.15 10.90 29.70
N ALA A 427 -38.63 12.00 29.10
CA ALA A 427 -39.84 12.70 29.53
C ALA A 427 -41.12 11.82 29.36
N VAL A 428 -41.15 10.93 28.37
CA VAL A 428 -42.21 9.95 28.15
C VAL A 428 -42.04 8.67 29.01
N GLY A 429 -41.02 8.61 29.87
CA GLY A 429 -40.84 7.50 30.82
C GLY A 429 -39.89 6.38 30.38
N ALA A 430 -39.09 6.57 29.37
CA ALA A 430 -38.11 5.55 28.95
C ALA A 430 -37.05 5.29 30.04
N SER A 431 -36.77 4.04 30.33
CA SER A 431 -35.77 3.63 31.31
C SER A 431 -34.35 3.95 30.82
N ARG A 432 -33.41 4.21 31.76
CA ARG A 432 -32.00 4.46 31.45
C ARG A 432 -31.36 3.33 30.63
N TYR A 433 -31.77 2.09 30.90
CA TYR A 433 -31.31 0.90 30.17
C TYR A 433 -31.80 0.87 28.72
N LEU A 434 -33.07 1.23 28.49
CA LEU A 434 -33.64 1.31 27.15
C LEU A 434 -32.99 2.40 26.31
N LEU A 435 -32.75 3.60 26.90
CA LEU A 435 -32.03 4.70 26.25
C LEU A 435 -30.60 4.30 25.87
N GLY A 436 -29.91 3.59 26.76
CA GLY A 436 -28.58 3.08 26.47
C GLY A 436 -28.57 2.08 25.30
N LYS A 437 -29.52 1.16 25.26
CA LYS A 437 -29.66 0.19 24.16
C LYS A 437 -29.98 0.86 22.82
N ILE A 438 -30.85 1.87 22.80
CA ILE A 438 -31.19 2.62 21.59
C ILE A 438 -29.95 3.37 21.08
N ALA A 439 -29.25 4.09 21.96
CA ALA A 439 -28.03 4.81 21.59
C ALA A 439 -26.92 3.87 21.07
N SER A 440 -26.73 2.70 21.72
CA SER A 440 -25.79 1.70 21.23
C SER A 440 -26.17 1.14 19.87
N ALA A 441 -27.47 0.85 19.65
CA ALA A 441 -27.97 0.35 18.37
C ALA A 441 -27.77 1.36 17.23
N GLU A 442 -28.04 2.66 17.48
CA GLU A 442 -27.76 3.72 16.51
C GLU A 442 -26.28 3.77 16.12
N LEU A 443 -25.38 3.75 17.09
CA LEU A 443 -23.95 3.79 16.87
C LEU A 443 -23.44 2.55 16.14
N LEU A 444 -23.98 1.37 16.48
CA LEU A 444 -23.65 0.11 15.81
C LEU A 444 -24.07 0.14 14.33
N ILE A 445 -25.27 0.62 14.02
CA ILE A 445 -25.73 0.74 12.63
C ILE A 445 -24.81 1.62 11.82
N ILE A 446 -24.44 2.80 12.35
CA ILE A 446 -23.53 3.74 11.69
C ILE A 446 -22.14 3.12 11.53
N GLY A 447 -21.62 2.50 12.60
CA GLY A 447 -20.28 1.88 12.59
C GLY A 447 -20.18 0.70 11.63
N VAL A 448 -21.18 -0.15 11.58
CA VAL A 448 -21.24 -1.29 10.65
C VAL A 448 -21.36 -0.80 9.20
N LEU A 449 -22.27 0.11 8.90
CA LEU A 449 -22.45 0.63 7.54
C LEU A 449 -21.21 1.39 7.06
N ALA A 450 -20.67 2.30 7.86
CA ALA A 450 -19.47 3.03 7.51
C ALA A 450 -18.25 2.10 7.37
N GLY A 451 -18.13 1.12 8.26
CA GLY A 451 -17.04 0.15 8.25
C GLY A 451 -17.11 -0.82 7.06
N THR A 452 -18.30 -1.30 6.69
CA THR A 452 -18.48 -2.15 5.49
C THR A 452 -18.15 -1.40 4.22
N LEU A 453 -18.65 -0.17 4.07
CA LEU A 453 -18.36 0.68 2.91
C LEU A 453 -16.86 1.00 2.82
N ALA A 454 -16.26 1.37 3.94
CA ALA A 454 -14.82 1.66 4.01
C ALA A 454 -13.97 0.43 3.66
N GLY A 455 -14.31 -0.74 4.20
CA GLY A 455 -13.60 -1.99 3.94
C GLY A 455 -13.70 -2.42 2.48
N LEU A 456 -14.90 -2.34 1.88
CA LEU A 456 -15.09 -2.64 0.46
C LEU A 456 -14.31 -1.67 -0.43
N ALA A 457 -14.44 -0.37 -0.19
CA ALA A 457 -13.77 0.65 -1.00
C ALA A 457 -12.25 0.58 -0.86
N ALA A 458 -11.71 0.38 0.35
CA ALA A 458 -10.28 0.20 0.58
C ALA A 458 -9.76 -1.08 -0.09
N GLY A 459 -10.51 -2.19 -0.01
CA GLY A 459 -10.16 -3.44 -0.68
C GLY A 459 -10.13 -3.31 -2.20
N ILE A 460 -11.13 -2.64 -2.80
CA ILE A 460 -11.16 -2.37 -4.26
C ILE A 460 -9.98 -1.47 -4.66
N ALA A 461 -9.73 -0.41 -3.90
CA ALA A 461 -8.65 0.52 -4.19
C ALA A 461 -7.26 -0.15 -4.05
N ALA A 462 -7.05 -0.95 -3.00
CA ALA A 462 -5.81 -1.70 -2.81
C ALA A 462 -5.61 -2.76 -3.90
N TRP A 463 -6.67 -3.47 -4.30
CA TRP A 463 -6.63 -4.42 -5.42
C TRP A 463 -6.28 -3.73 -6.74
N ALA A 464 -6.89 -2.59 -7.02
CA ALA A 464 -6.61 -1.83 -8.24
C ALA A 464 -5.16 -1.31 -8.26
N LEU A 465 -4.69 -0.74 -7.16
CA LEU A 465 -3.29 -0.30 -7.02
C LEU A 465 -2.31 -1.47 -7.13
N GLY A 466 -2.59 -2.60 -6.47
CA GLY A 466 -1.78 -3.80 -6.57
C GLY A 466 -1.65 -4.28 -8.00
N ARG A 467 -2.78 -4.42 -8.71
CA ARG A 467 -2.80 -4.99 -10.07
C ARG A 467 -2.25 -4.06 -11.15
N PHE A 468 -2.59 -2.76 -11.12
CA PHE A 468 -2.29 -1.83 -12.21
C PHE A 468 -1.02 -0.99 -11.99
N VAL A 469 -0.59 -0.81 -10.75
CA VAL A 469 0.54 0.07 -10.42
C VAL A 469 1.72 -0.71 -9.85
N LEU A 470 1.48 -1.62 -8.92
CA LEU A 470 2.52 -2.34 -8.18
C LEU A 470 2.82 -3.73 -8.74
N GLU A 471 1.98 -4.26 -9.64
CA GLU A 471 2.06 -5.64 -10.19
C GLU A 471 2.08 -6.75 -9.12
N ILE A 472 1.42 -6.52 -7.97
CA ILE A 472 1.33 -7.43 -6.82
C ILE A 472 -0.07 -8.05 -6.79
N GLU A 473 -0.16 -9.36 -6.51
CA GLU A 473 -1.45 -10.03 -6.30
C GLU A 473 -2.01 -9.70 -4.91
N PHE A 474 -3.09 -8.92 -4.87
CA PHE A 474 -3.78 -8.54 -3.65
C PHE A 474 -4.93 -9.50 -3.34
N ASN A 475 -4.82 -10.29 -2.26
CA ASN A 475 -5.81 -11.30 -1.85
C ASN A 475 -6.48 -11.00 -0.49
N ALA A 476 -6.31 -9.82 0.08
CA ALA A 476 -6.78 -9.50 1.42
C ALA A 476 -8.19 -8.85 1.48
N PHE A 477 -9.08 -9.14 0.52
CA PHE A 477 -10.43 -8.57 0.46
C PHE A 477 -11.26 -8.87 1.71
N ALA A 478 -11.26 -10.13 2.17
CA ALA A 478 -11.97 -10.53 3.39
C ALA A 478 -11.38 -9.85 4.64
N GLN A 479 -10.07 -9.69 4.68
CA GLN A 479 -9.36 -9.01 5.77
C GLN A 479 -9.71 -7.52 5.81
N SER A 480 -9.74 -6.82 4.66
CA SER A 480 -10.12 -5.40 4.59
C SER A 480 -11.54 -5.17 5.06
N LEU A 481 -12.48 -6.06 4.70
CA LEU A 481 -13.86 -6.00 5.14
C LEU A 481 -14.00 -6.23 6.65
N ALA A 482 -13.32 -7.25 7.18
CA ALA A 482 -13.35 -7.56 8.61
C ALA A 482 -12.75 -6.42 9.45
N MET A 483 -11.59 -5.87 9.02
CA MET A 483 -10.96 -4.71 9.67
C MET A 483 -11.86 -3.47 9.58
N GLY A 484 -12.48 -3.21 8.43
CA GLY A 484 -13.39 -2.09 8.25
C GLY A 484 -14.57 -2.13 9.23
N ILE A 485 -15.26 -3.27 9.31
CA ILE A 485 -16.36 -3.47 10.25
C ILE A 485 -15.86 -3.34 11.70
N GLY A 486 -14.75 -3.99 12.04
CA GLY A 486 -14.16 -3.94 13.38
C GLY A 486 -13.80 -2.51 13.81
N PHE A 487 -13.07 -1.76 12.98
CA PHE A 487 -12.73 -0.37 13.26
C PHE A 487 -13.96 0.54 13.30
N GLY A 488 -14.94 0.34 12.41
CA GLY A 488 -16.18 1.12 12.41
C GLY A 488 -16.98 0.95 13.70
N ILE A 489 -17.15 -0.29 14.17
CA ILE A 489 -17.86 -0.60 15.42
C ILE A 489 -17.08 -0.03 16.61
N THR A 490 -15.79 -0.34 16.73
CA THR A 490 -14.98 0.09 17.88
C THR A 490 -14.91 1.62 17.97
N ALA A 491 -14.73 2.29 16.85
CA ALA A 491 -14.67 3.73 16.79
C ALA A 491 -15.99 4.38 17.23
N CYS A 492 -17.13 3.89 16.73
CA CYS A 492 -18.46 4.39 17.13
C CYS A 492 -18.76 4.11 18.61
N LEU A 493 -18.41 2.94 19.12
CA LEU A 493 -18.67 2.60 20.53
C LEU A 493 -17.78 3.41 21.48
N LEU A 494 -16.47 3.56 21.17
CA LEU A 494 -15.55 4.36 21.98
C LEU A 494 -15.95 5.83 22.03
N ALA A 495 -16.24 6.42 20.89
CA ALA A 495 -16.68 7.81 20.83
C ALA A 495 -18.06 8.03 21.47
N GLY A 496 -18.95 7.04 21.35
CA GLY A 496 -20.28 7.05 21.98
C GLY A 496 -20.28 6.77 23.49
N TYR A 497 -19.22 6.16 24.03
CA TYR A 497 -19.18 5.75 25.44
C TYR A 497 -19.32 6.95 26.41
N ARG A 498 -18.63 8.05 26.18
CA ARG A 498 -18.74 9.27 26.98
C ARG A 498 -20.16 9.86 26.92
N PHE A 499 -20.76 9.81 25.73
CA PHE A 499 -22.11 10.30 25.49
C PHE A 499 -23.16 9.43 26.18
N GLN A 500 -23.03 8.09 26.11
CA GLN A 500 -23.94 7.17 26.80
C GLN A 500 -23.93 7.41 28.32
N ARG A 501 -22.76 7.60 28.92
CA ARG A 501 -22.65 7.93 30.35
C ARG A 501 -23.39 9.22 30.66
N ARG A 502 -23.22 10.28 29.88
CA ARG A 502 -23.89 11.57 30.10
C ARG A 502 -25.42 11.45 29.99
N ILE A 503 -25.94 10.71 29.01
CA ILE A 503 -27.40 10.46 28.89
C ILE A 503 -27.95 9.70 30.10
N GLN A 504 -27.22 8.72 30.58
CA GLN A 504 -27.65 7.89 31.72
C GLN A 504 -27.66 8.69 33.03
N THR A 505 -26.74 9.62 33.23
CA THR A 505 -26.59 10.39 34.46
C THR A 505 -27.43 11.67 34.50
N ALA A 506 -27.69 12.31 33.35
CA ALA A 506 -28.47 13.54 33.30
C ALA A 506 -29.90 13.34 33.79
N THR A 507 -30.44 14.31 34.55
CA THR A 507 -31.83 14.33 35.02
C THR A 507 -32.76 14.79 33.89
N ALA A 508 -34.04 14.42 33.92
CA ALA A 508 -35.03 14.89 32.93
C ALA A 508 -35.14 16.43 32.88
N MET A 509 -34.95 17.09 34.02
CA MET A 509 -35.00 18.54 34.16
C MET A 509 -33.77 19.26 33.56
N GLU A 510 -32.58 18.67 33.74
CA GLU A 510 -31.34 19.16 33.08
C GLU A 510 -31.44 19.06 31.55
N CYS A 511 -32.01 17.93 31.06
CA CYS A 511 -32.20 17.71 29.62
C CYS A 511 -33.17 18.71 28.99
N LEU A 512 -34.18 19.18 29.71
CA LEU A 512 -35.15 20.18 29.26
C LEU A 512 -34.65 21.62 29.41
N ARG A 513 -33.70 21.87 30.29
CA ARG A 513 -33.13 23.22 30.54
C ARG A 513 -31.99 23.58 29.58
N GLU A 514 -31.28 22.60 29.04
CA GLU A 514 -30.24 22.77 28.01
C GLU A 514 -30.83 22.84 26.57
N THR A 515 -32.12 22.61 26.40
CA THR A 515 -32.85 22.79 25.14
C THR A 515 -33.51 24.15 25.05
#